data_ee84346376e68cf7d33a7dda13dfbfa4
#
_entry.id   ee84346376e68cf7d33a7dda13dfbfa4
#
_cell.length_a   1.000
_cell.length_b   1.000
_cell.length_c   1.000
_cell.angle_alpha   90.00
_cell.angle_beta   90.00
_cell.angle_gamma   90.00
#
_symmetry.space_group_name_H-M   'P 1'
#
loop_
_entity.id
_entity.type
_entity.pdbx_description
1 polymer ?
#
loop_
_entity_poly.entity_id
_entity_poly.type
_entity_poly.pdbx_seq_one_letter_code
_entity_poly.pdbx_strand_id
1 'polypeptide(L)' 'MRITGTVKFFNGAKGFGFISPEDGSKDVFVHASALERAGIRSLNEGDKVTFTLEDDRKGRGKQAGQDEKV' A
#
# COMPACT_ATOMS: atom_id res chain seq x y z
N MET A 1 5.70 7.43 -11.01
CA MET A 1 5.47 6.13 -11.67
C MET A 1 4.59 5.25 -10.80
N ARG A 2 3.54 4.71 -11.37
CA ARG A 2 2.64 3.84 -10.60
C ARG A 2 3.08 2.39 -10.73
N ILE A 3 2.92 1.66 -9.64
CA ILE A 3 3.31 0.26 -9.55
C ILE A 3 2.05 -0.53 -9.20
N THR A 4 1.88 -1.69 -9.83
CA THR A 4 0.80 -2.61 -9.49
C THR A 4 1.33 -3.63 -8.49
N GLY A 5 0.55 -3.90 -7.46
CA GLY A 5 0.92 -4.91 -6.48
C GLY A 5 -0.30 -5.63 -5.95
N THR A 6 -0.05 -6.67 -5.16
CA THR A 6 -1.11 -7.44 -4.53
C THR A 6 -1.00 -7.28 -3.02
N VAL A 7 -2.13 -7.04 -2.36
CA VAL A 7 -2.14 -6.90 -0.91
C VAL A 7 -1.77 -8.24 -0.28
N LYS A 8 -0.68 -8.23 0.46
CA LYS A 8 -0.21 -9.42 1.16
C LYS A 8 -0.85 -9.53 2.53
N PHE A 9 -1.05 -8.39 3.17
CA PHE A 9 -1.57 -8.34 4.52
C PHE A 9 -2.12 -6.93 4.77
N PHE A 10 -3.23 -6.85 5.48
CA PHE A 10 -3.74 -5.56 5.92
C PHE A 10 -4.45 -5.72 7.25
N ASN A 11 -4.09 -4.89 8.24
CA ASN A 11 -4.71 -4.88 9.55
C ASN A 11 -5.42 -3.54 9.76
N GLY A 12 -6.73 -3.52 9.56
CA GLY A 12 -7.53 -2.31 9.71
C GLY A 12 -7.57 -1.79 11.13
N ALA A 13 -7.45 -2.68 12.12
CA ALA A 13 -7.47 -2.27 13.52
C ALA A 13 -6.22 -1.48 13.89
N LYS A 14 -5.08 -1.83 13.31
CA LYS A 14 -3.83 -1.12 13.54
C LYS A 14 -3.57 -0.04 12.50
N GLY A 15 -4.31 -0.06 11.40
CA GLY A 15 -4.21 0.96 10.37
C GLY A 15 -3.02 0.84 9.45
N PHE A 16 -2.54 -0.37 9.16
CA PHE A 16 -1.43 -0.55 8.24
C PHE A 16 -1.50 -1.90 7.53
N GLY A 17 -0.71 -2.02 6.48
CA GLY A 17 -0.62 -3.28 5.76
C GLY A 17 0.60 -3.31 4.86
N PHE A 18 0.74 -4.38 4.10
CA PHE A 18 1.84 -4.56 3.17
C PHE A 18 1.33 -5.01 1.81
N ILE A 19 1.96 -4.48 0.77
CA ILE A 19 1.64 -4.80 -0.61
C ILE A 19 2.87 -5.44 -1.23
N SER A 20 2.67 -6.55 -1.95
CA SER A 20 3.75 -7.22 -2.68
C SER A 20 3.74 -6.71 -4.11
N PRO A 21 4.72 -5.91 -4.53
CA PRO A 21 4.78 -5.40 -5.90
C PRO A 21 4.93 -6.52 -6.91
N GLU A 22 4.29 -6.37 -8.08
CA GLU A 22 4.38 -7.37 -9.13
C GLU A 22 5.77 -7.49 -9.77
N ASP A 23 6.58 -6.45 -9.60
CA ASP A 23 7.93 -6.45 -10.17
C ASP A 23 8.94 -7.28 -9.35
N GLY A 24 8.50 -7.92 -8.27
CA GLY A 24 9.36 -8.73 -7.43
C GLY A 24 10.12 -7.96 -6.37
N SER A 25 9.85 -6.67 -6.22
CA SER A 25 10.47 -5.85 -5.19
C SER A 25 10.03 -6.29 -3.78
N LYS A 26 10.71 -5.75 -2.78
CA LYS A 26 10.33 -6.01 -1.39
C LYS A 26 8.94 -5.47 -1.10
N ASP A 27 8.26 -6.09 -0.12
CA ASP A 27 6.95 -5.64 0.31
C ASP A 27 6.97 -4.16 0.65
N VAL A 28 5.90 -3.46 0.28
CA VAL A 28 5.77 -2.03 0.49
C VAL A 28 4.76 -1.78 1.60
N PHE A 29 5.14 -0.95 2.55
CA PHE A 29 4.25 -0.55 3.65
C PHE A 29 3.16 0.38 3.13
N VAL A 30 1.92 0.16 3.58
CA VAL A 30 0.81 1.07 3.30
C VAL A 30 0.10 1.42 4.60
N HIS A 31 -0.15 2.70 4.81
CA HIS A 31 -0.84 3.17 6.00
C HIS A 31 -2.30 3.50 5.66
N ALA A 32 -3.19 3.30 6.63
CA ALA A 32 -4.62 3.55 6.41
C ALA A 32 -4.91 4.98 5.99
N SER A 33 -4.12 5.95 6.45
CA SER A 33 -4.32 7.34 6.06
C SER A 33 -4.14 7.54 4.55
N ALA A 34 -3.22 6.81 3.93
CA ALA A 34 -3.04 6.88 2.49
C ALA A 34 -4.26 6.30 1.76
N LEU A 35 -4.85 5.25 2.31
CA LEU A 35 -6.06 4.66 1.75
C LEU A 35 -7.25 5.61 1.87
N GLU A 36 -7.37 6.28 2.99
CA GLU A 36 -8.44 7.25 3.19
C GLU A 36 -8.37 8.38 2.17
N ARG A 37 -7.16 8.88 1.89
CA ARG A 37 -6.96 9.91 0.87
C ARG A 37 -7.40 9.45 -0.50
N ALA A 38 -7.24 8.17 -0.79
CA ALA A 38 -7.62 7.57 -2.07
C ALA A 38 -9.09 7.16 -2.12
N GLY A 39 -9.81 7.29 -1.01
CA GLY A 39 -11.20 6.87 -0.94
C GLY A 39 -11.38 5.37 -0.76
N ILE A 40 -10.34 4.67 -0.36
CA ILE A 40 -10.38 3.23 -0.14
C ILE A 40 -10.64 2.97 1.33
N ARG A 41 -11.70 2.22 1.64
CA ARG A 41 -12.06 1.95 3.04
C ARG A 41 -11.16 0.91 3.68
N SER A 42 -10.84 -0.13 2.94
CA SER A 42 -10.01 -1.21 3.44
C SER A 42 -9.49 -2.05 2.29
N LEU A 43 -8.47 -2.84 2.59
CA LEU A 43 -7.89 -3.77 1.63
C LEU A 43 -7.99 -5.18 2.22
N ASN A 44 -8.19 -6.16 1.35
CA ASN A 44 -8.20 -7.57 1.73
C ASN A 44 -6.99 -8.26 1.12
N GLU A 45 -6.55 -9.34 1.75
CA GLU A 45 -5.47 -10.15 1.18
C GLU A 45 -5.84 -10.59 -0.22
N GLY A 46 -4.91 -10.43 -1.15
CA GLY A 46 -5.11 -10.79 -2.53
C GLY A 46 -5.68 -9.71 -3.41
N ASP A 47 -6.11 -8.59 -2.85
CA ASP A 47 -6.58 -7.46 -3.66
C ASP A 47 -5.45 -6.87 -4.46
N LYS A 48 -5.74 -6.50 -5.70
CA LYS A 48 -4.75 -5.79 -6.53
C LYS A 48 -4.96 -4.29 -6.38
N VAL A 49 -3.85 -3.58 -6.27
CA VAL A 49 -3.85 -2.13 -6.12
C VAL A 49 -2.73 -1.54 -6.97
N THR A 50 -2.90 -0.30 -7.36
CA THR A 50 -1.82 0.49 -7.95
C THR A 50 -1.44 1.58 -6.95
N PHE A 51 -0.17 1.94 -6.94
CA PHE A 51 0.33 2.91 -5.98
C PHE A 51 1.62 3.54 -6.49
N THR A 52 2.03 4.63 -5.83
CA THR A 52 3.34 5.23 -6.05
C THR A 52 4.20 4.99 -4.82
N LEU A 53 5.51 4.88 -5.02
CA LEU A 53 6.44 4.74 -3.89
C LEU A 53 6.82 6.13 -3.39
N GLU A 54 6.67 6.33 -2.09
CA GLU A 54 7.03 7.58 -1.44
C GLU A 54 7.92 7.29 -0.24
N ASP A 55 8.81 8.21 0.07
CA ASP A 55 9.65 8.04 1.25
C ASP A 55 8.84 8.27 2.51
N ASP A 56 9.03 7.39 3.49
CA ASP A 56 8.41 7.56 4.79
C ASP A 56 9.12 8.70 5.52
N ARG A 57 8.34 9.65 6.01
CA ARG A 57 8.87 10.80 6.75
C ARG A 57 9.65 10.41 8.00
N LYS A 58 9.37 9.23 8.53
CA LYS A 58 10.04 8.74 9.73
C LYS A 58 11.27 7.91 9.41
N GLY A 59 11.66 7.84 8.15
CA GLY A 59 12.86 7.11 7.76
C GLY A 59 12.73 5.61 7.76
N ARG A 60 11.51 5.10 7.66
CA ARG A 60 11.27 3.65 7.64
C ARG A 60 11.48 3.02 6.27
N GLY A 61 11.82 3.81 5.26
CA GLY A 61 11.98 3.36 3.90
C GLY A 61 10.84 3.84 3.02
N LYS A 62 10.46 3.04 2.05
CA LYS A 62 9.42 3.42 1.10
C LYS A 62 8.05 2.98 1.59
N GLN A 63 7.05 3.79 1.28
CA GLN A 63 5.66 3.45 1.56
C GLN A 63 4.82 3.69 0.32
N ALA A 64 3.67 3.03 0.26
CA ALA A 64 2.74 3.20 -0.85
C ALA A 64 1.94 4.49 -0.66
N GLY A 65 1.91 5.32 -1.70
CA GLY A 65 1.08 6.52 -1.72
C GLY A 65 0.17 6.50 -2.93
N GLN A 66 -0.84 7.37 -2.95
CA GLN A 66 -1.78 7.50 -4.06
C GLN A 66 -2.34 6.14 -4.50
N ASP A 67 -2.80 5.35 -3.54
CA ASP A 67 -3.29 4.00 -3.79
C ASP A 67 -4.62 4.01 -4.53
N GLU A 68 -4.78 3.07 -5.46
CA GLU A 68 -6.05 2.85 -6.15
C GLU A 68 -6.28 1.35 -6.28
N LYS A 69 -7.51 0.92 -6.03
CA LYS A 69 -7.88 -0.47 -6.29
C LYS A 69 -8.02 -0.71 -7.79
N VAL A 70 -7.54 -1.83 -8.21
CA VAL A 70 -7.71 -2.26 -9.60
C VAL A 70 -9.06 -2.89 -9.79
#